data_2aacf40f31253b3fcd2355a05445875a
#
_entry.id   2aacf40f31253b3fcd2355a05445875a
#
_cell.length_a   1.000
_cell.length_b   1.000
_cell.length_c   1.000
_cell.angle_alpha   90.00
_cell.angle_beta   90.00
_cell.angle_gamma   90.00
#
_symmetry.space_group_name_H-M   'P 1'
#
loop_
_entity.id
_entity.type
_entity.pdbx_description
1 polymer ?
#
loop_
_entity_poly.entity_id
_entity_poly.type
_entity_poly.pdbx_seq_one_letter_code
_entity_poly.pdbx_strand_id
1 'polypeptide(L)'
;MMENNLNEEGLKLINSSQSEIPTSLFDTYKGLLFMFFSCLLRSLFGILCKYALFRNEELTSYHLLFYKVNIMLILFSIFSIILYRKNKKLLKGITKINQTQFIYLVIRSLLSILACSLTTFALKYMSISNVFAIFYLYPGIVVLLSNFILNEKVGNFDYICLIACIIGAICVLRPNIDFFEGNNNYGILTIFVLLSTFFKGCEDIILRYIGKKIHFLIIPVLYSGVGFIIYLSQVILFNEGKGLIIQMPLFDWIIIFFIALLSASYQSLMGLAFGNENAGRASMVNYFQILFTFAADIFIFNRQTVILDYIGILLIFGFNFTNGCIKVYYRSRGIVYKKKESEN
;
A
#
# COMPACT_ATOMS: atom_id res chain seq x y z
N MET A 1 41.15 -23.53 -30.64
CA MET A 1 39.89 -24.04 -30.08
C MET A 1 39.56 -23.43 -28.70
N MET A 2 40.54 -23.08 -27.87
CA MET A 2 40.24 -22.43 -26.56
C MET A 2 39.85 -20.95 -26.65
N GLU A 3 40.38 -20.18 -27.63
CA GLU A 3 40.07 -18.75 -27.78
C GLU A 3 38.65 -18.48 -28.28
N ASN A 4 38.06 -19.37 -29.07
CA ASN A 4 36.66 -19.23 -29.54
C ASN A 4 35.62 -19.48 -28.44
N ASN A 5 35.90 -20.35 -27.45
CA ASN A 5 35.01 -20.58 -26.34
C ASN A 5 34.95 -19.42 -25.33
N LEU A 6 36.07 -18.71 -25.13
CA LEU A 6 36.10 -17.54 -24.23
C LEU A 6 35.36 -16.33 -24.84
N ASN A 7 35.33 -16.20 -26.16
CA ASN A 7 34.55 -15.16 -26.83
C ASN A 7 33.04 -15.44 -26.83
N GLU A 8 32.61 -16.71 -26.95
CA GLU A 8 31.19 -17.07 -26.87
C GLU A 8 30.63 -16.98 -25.44
N GLU A 9 31.40 -17.33 -24.42
CA GLU A 9 30.99 -17.10 -23.03
C GLU A 9 30.97 -15.63 -22.67
N GLY A 10 31.95 -14.84 -23.13
CA GLY A 10 31.95 -13.38 -22.99
C GLY A 10 30.76 -12.71 -23.67
N LEU A 11 30.37 -13.15 -24.86
CA LEU A 11 29.17 -12.67 -25.57
C LEU A 11 27.86 -13.12 -24.90
N LYS A 12 27.80 -14.32 -24.32
CA LYS A 12 26.65 -14.78 -23.52
C LYS A 12 26.52 -14.00 -22.21
N LEU A 13 27.62 -13.67 -21.56
CA LEU A 13 27.62 -12.81 -20.35
C LEU A 13 27.24 -11.35 -20.66
N ILE A 14 27.66 -10.81 -21.81
CA ILE A 14 27.24 -9.47 -22.27
C ILE A 14 25.75 -9.47 -22.62
N ASN A 15 25.22 -10.51 -23.27
CA ASN A 15 23.79 -10.61 -23.61
C ASN A 15 22.90 -10.93 -22.39
N SER A 16 23.42 -11.59 -21.34
CA SER A 16 22.66 -11.81 -20.10
C SER A 16 22.65 -10.59 -19.17
N SER A 17 23.56 -9.62 -19.38
CA SER A 17 23.64 -8.35 -18.66
C SER A 17 22.94 -7.19 -19.38
N GLN A 18 22.39 -7.39 -20.57
CA GLN A 18 21.43 -6.46 -21.16
C GLN A 18 20.15 -6.49 -20.33
N SER A 19 20.12 -5.73 -19.22
CA SER A 19 18.88 -5.21 -18.67
C SER A 19 18.11 -4.60 -19.83
N GLU A 20 16.96 -5.21 -20.18
CA GLU A 20 16.06 -4.78 -21.25
C GLU A 20 15.96 -3.25 -21.23
N ILE A 21 16.54 -2.59 -22.23
CA ILE A 21 16.33 -1.17 -22.46
C ILE A 21 14.83 -1.01 -22.65
N PRO A 22 14.13 -0.25 -21.81
CA PRO A 22 12.68 -0.17 -21.91
C PRO A 22 12.30 0.36 -23.29
N THR A 23 11.60 -0.45 -24.05
CA THR A 23 11.20 -0.16 -25.42
C THR A 23 10.13 0.92 -25.52
N SER A 24 9.54 1.33 -24.38
CA SER A 24 8.53 2.38 -24.32
C SER A 24 8.62 3.22 -23.04
N LEU A 25 8.14 4.47 -23.09
CA LEU A 25 7.96 5.33 -21.90
C LEU A 25 7.08 4.66 -20.86
N PHE A 26 6.07 3.90 -21.30
CA PHE A 26 5.19 3.15 -20.42
C PHE A 26 5.96 2.16 -19.53
N ASP A 27 6.92 1.42 -20.07
CA ASP A 27 7.74 0.47 -19.30
C ASP A 27 8.59 1.14 -18.24
N THR A 28 8.93 2.41 -18.46
CA THR A 28 9.68 3.21 -17.50
C THR A 28 8.82 3.61 -16.29
N TYR A 29 7.55 3.95 -16.52
CA TYR A 29 6.66 4.50 -15.49
C TYR A 29 5.66 3.51 -14.92
N LYS A 30 5.53 2.33 -15.51
CA LYS A 30 4.46 1.38 -15.13
C LYS A 30 4.35 1.13 -13.62
N GLY A 31 5.49 1.06 -12.90
CA GLY A 31 5.48 0.88 -11.45
C GLY A 31 4.89 2.07 -10.70
N LEU A 32 5.27 3.29 -11.10
CA LEU A 32 4.72 4.53 -10.50
C LEU A 32 3.25 4.72 -10.86
N LEU A 33 2.85 4.40 -12.11
CA LEU A 33 1.46 4.46 -12.56
C LEU A 33 0.58 3.47 -11.77
N PHE A 34 1.02 2.22 -11.61
CA PHE A 34 0.29 1.25 -10.79
C PHE A 34 0.14 1.73 -9.34
N MET A 35 1.17 2.35 -8.77
CA MET A 35 1.08 2.91 -7.43
C MET A 35 0.10 4.08 -7.36
N PHE A 36 0.12 5.00 -8.34
CA PHE A 36 -0.80 6.14 -8.42
C PHE A 36 -2.27 5.67 -8.48
N PHE A 37 -2.58 4.71 -9.36
CA PHE A 37 -3.93 4.12 -9.40
C PHE A 37 -4.29 3.37 -8.13
N SER A 38 -3.33 2.67 -7.52
CA SER A 38 -3.53 2.04 -6.20
C SER A 38 -3.91 3.07 -5.14
N CYS A 39 -3.26 4.24 -5.12
CA CYS A 39 -3.57 5.34 -4.20
C CYS A 39 -4.98 5.89 -4.41
N LEU A 40 -5.40 6.06 -5.67
CA LEU A 40 -6.76 6.50 -6.00
C LEU A 40 -7.81 5.53 -5.48
N LEU A 41 -7.66 4.23 -5.79
CA LEU A 41 -8.61 3.20 -5.33
C LEU A 41 -8.60 3.04 -3.80
N ARG A 42 -7.43 3.20 -3.16
CA ARG A 42 -7.31 3.16 -1.70
C ARG A 42 -7.96 4.37 -1.04
N SER A 43 -7.93 5.54 -1.67
CA SER A 43 -8.65 6.72 -1.18
C SER A 43 -10.15 6.52 -1.26
N LEU A 44 -10.67 6.02 -2.38
CA LEU A 44 -12.08 5.68 -2.55
C LEU A 44 -12.52 4.62 -1.53
N PHE A 45 -11.68 3.59 -1.29
CA PHE A 45 -11.91 2.61 -0.23
C PHE A 45 -12.06 3.28 1.14
N GLY A 46 -11.15 4.18 1.52
CA GLY A 46 -11.21 4.90 2.81
C GLY A 46 -12.46 5.76 2.96
N ILE A 47 -12.86 6.47 1.90
CA ILE A 47 -14.08 7.30 1.87
C ILE A 47 -15.32 6.44 2.06
N LEU A 48 -15.44 5.33 1.33
CA LEU A 48 -16.59 4.42 1.49
C LEU A 48 -16.62 3.75 2.86
N CYS A 49 -15.47 3.38 3.44
CA CYS A 49 -15.41 2.87 4.81
C CYS A 49 -15.93 3.91 5.82
N LYS A 50 -15.47 5.17 5.72
CA LYS A 50 -15.96 6.26 6.58
C LYS A 50 -17.47 6.47 6.42
N TYR A 51 -17.94 6.48 5.18
CA TYR A 51 -19.37 6.65 4.88
C TYR A 51 -20.21 5.51 5.45
N ALA A 52 -19.78 4.25 5.30
CA ALA A 52 -20.49 3.08 5.82
C ALA A 52 -20.59 3.09 7.36
N LEU A 53 -19.48 3.42 8.04
CA LEU A 53 -19.43 3.51 9.50
C LEU A 53 -20.25 4.69 10.05
N PHE A 54 -20.31 5.80 9.33
CA PHE A 54 -21.10 6.98 9.74
C PHE A 54 -22.59 6.76 9.53
N ARG A 55 -22.96 6.07 8.43
CA ARG A 55 -24.37 5.81 8.09
C ARG A 55 -25.05 4.81 9.03
N ASN A 56 -24.30 3.83 9.51
CA ASN A 56 -24.85 2.76 10.35
C ASN A 56 -24.08 2.69 11.68
N GLU A 57 -24.69 3.22 12.75
CA GLU A 57 -24.11 3.27 14.10
C GLU A 57 -23.90 1.87 14.72
N GLU A 58 -24.66 0.87 14.28
CA GLU A 58 -24.50 -0.51 14.74
C GLU A 58 -23.27 -1.18 14.12
N LEU A 59 -22.86 -0.72 12.93
CA LEU A 59 -21.72 -1.27 12.21
C LEU A 59 -20.41 -0.86 12.89
N THR A 60 -19.77 -1.81 13.56
CA THR A 60 -18.43 -1.56 14.12
C THR A 60 -17.34 -1.72 13.06
N SER A 61 -16.19 -1.11 13.30
CA SER A 61 -15.03 -1.25 12.42
C SER A 61 -14.61 -2.71 12.20
N TYR A 62 -14.73 -3.55 13.23
CA TYR A 62 -14.40 -4.99 13.14
C TYR A 62 -15.38 -5.76 12.26
N HIS A 63 -16.67 -5.47 12.35
CA HIS A 63 -17.68 -6.08 11.48
C HIS A 63 -17.47 -5.67 10.02
N LEU A 64 -17.21 -4.38 9.76
CA LEU A 64 -16.92 -3.90 8.41
C LEU A 64 -15.71 -4.62 7.79
N LEU A 65 -14.62 -4.77 8.55
CA LEU A 65 -13.42 -5.45 8.10
C LEU A 65 -13.66 -6.96 7.91
N PHE A 66 -14.46 -7.58 8.78
CA PHE A 66 -14.85 -8.97 8.65
C PHE A 66 -15.70 -9.22 7.40
N TYR A 67 -16.74 -8.43 7.17
CA TYR A 67 -17.57 -8.56 5.95
C TYR A 67 -16.79 -8.32 4.68
N LYS A 68 -15.92 -7.31 4.68
CA LYS A 68 -15.02 -7.03 3.55
C LYS A 68 -14.20 -8.25 3.16
N VAL A 69 -13.53 -8.91 4.11
CA VAL A 69 -12.67 -10.06 3.79
C VAL A 69 -13.47 -11.28 3.36
N ASN A 70 -14.67 -11.48 3.92
CA ASN A 70 -15.59 -12.55 3.49
C ASN A 70 -16.00 -12.38 2.03
N ILE A 71 -16.42 -11.16 1.65
CA ILE A 71 -16.79 -10.86 0.26
C ILE A 71 -15.59 -11.06 -0.65
N MET A 72 -14.40 -10.62 -0.25
CA MET A 72 -13.17 -10.86 -1.01
C MET A 72 -12.91 -12.35 -1.23
N LEU A 73 -13.02 -13.19 -0.19
CA LEU A 73 -12.87 -14.65 -0.29
C LEU A 73 -13.87 -15.25 -1.28
N ILE A 74 -15.14 -14.85 -1.20
CA ILE A 74 -16.17 -15.33 -2.13
C ILE A 74 -15.83 -14.93 -3.58
N LEU A 75 -15.48 -13.67 -3.81
CA LEU A 75 -15.11 -13.16 -5.14
C LEU A 75 -13.92 -13.92 -5.72
N PHE A 76 -12.86 -14.14 -4.92
CA PHE A 76 -11.69 -14.89 -5.39
C PHE A 76 -11.98 -16.38 -5.58
N SER A 77 -12.86 -16.98 -4.78
CA SER A 77 -13.28 -18.36 -4.98
C SER A 77 -14.04 -18.54 -6.30
N ILE A 78 -14.97 -17.64 -6.59
CA ILE A 78 -15.73 -17.62 -7.85
C ILE A 78 -14.76 -17.40 -9.03
N PHE A 79 -13.87 -16.42 -8.92
CA PHE A 79 -12.87 -16.14 -9.96
C PHE A 79 -11.94 -17.33 -10.22
N SER A 80 -11.50 -18.01 -9.16
CA SER A 80 -10.65 -19.21 -9.28
C SER A 80 -11.38 -20.36 -9.97
N ILE A 81 -12.67 -20.56 -9.71
CA ILE A 81 -13.50 -21.58 -10.35
C ILE A 81 -13.66 -21.26 -11.84
N ILE A 82 -13.93 -20.00 -12.18
CA ILE A 82 -14.06 -19.56 -13.59
C ILE A 82 -12.74 -19.78 -14.33
N LEU A 83 -11.61 -19.39 -13.76
CA LEU A 83 -10.29 -19.60 -14.35
C LEU A 83 -9.95 -21.09 -14.49
N TYR A 84 -10.29 -21.91 -13.53
CA TYR A 84 -10.08 -23.35 -13.59
C TYR A 84 -10.81 -23.98 -14.77
N ARG A 85 -12.08 -23.56 -14.98
CA ARG A 85 -12.88 -24.04 -16.12
C ARG A 85 -12.35 -23.54 -17.46
N LYS A 86 -11.88 -22.28 -17.52
CA LYS A 86 -11.44 -21.65 -18.77
C LYS A 86 -10.00 -22.02 -19.15
N ASN A 87 -9.08 -22.02 -18.19
CA ASN A 87 -7.66 -22.28 -18.43
C ASN A 87 -6.93 -22.83 -17.20
N LYS A 88 -6.91 -24.14 -17.05
CA LYS A 88 -6.27 -24.85 -15.94
C LYS A 88 -4.75 -24.59 -15.82
N LYS A 89 -4.06 -24.36 -16.97
CA LYS A 89 -2.61 -24.06 -16.97
C LYS A 89 -2.34 -22.68 -16.36
N LEU A 90 -3.18 -21.70 -16.65
CA LEU A 90 -3.07 -20.33 -16.13
C LEU A 90 -3.28 -20.32 -14.61
N LEU A 91 -4.28 -21.03 -14.10
CA LEU A 91 -4.49 -21.13 -12.64
C LEU A 91 -3.28 -21.79 -11.93
N LYS A 92 -2.73 -22.88 -12.50
CA LYS A 92 -1.51 -23.50 -11.96
C LYS A 92 -0.32 -22.54 -11.97
N GLY A 93 -0.19 -21.69 -12.99
CA GLY A 93 0.84 -20.63 -13.05
C GLY A 93 0.67 -19.58 -11.95
N ILE A 94 -0.58 -19.15 -11.70
CA ILE A 94 -0.91 -18.18 -10.64
C ILE A 94 -0.63 -18.78 -9.25
N THR A 95 -1.00 -20.04 -9.00
CA THR A 95 -0.90 -20.68 -7.69
C THR A 95 0.48 -21.28 -7.40
N LYS A 96 1.42 -21.21 -8.34
CA LYS A 96 2.77 -21.74 -8.13
C LYS A 96 3.57 -20.85 -7.20
N ILE A 97 3.55 -21.19 -5.91
CA ILE A 97 4.24 -20.45 -4.84
C ILE A 97 5.18 -21.42 -4.12
N ASN A 98 6.42 -20.99 -3.85
CA ASN A 98 7.35 -21.71 -3.00
C ASN A 98 6.96 -21.53 -1.53
N GLN A 99 7.30 -22.50 -0.68
CA GLN A 99 7.03 -22.44 0.76
C GLN A 99 7.55 -21.15 1.41
N THR A 100 8.74 -20.71 1.06
CA THR A 100 9.32 -19.46 1.55
C THR A 100 8.47 -18.23 1.15
N GLN A 101 8.02 -18.17 -0.10
CA GLN A 101 7.16 -17.08 -0.60
C GLN A 101 5.81 -17.09 0.12
N PHE A 102 5.26 -18.26 0.39
CA PHE A 102 4.02 -18.41 1.15
C PHE A 102 4.16 -17.85 2.57
N ILE A 103 5.23 -18.20 3.28
CA ILE A 103 5.51 -17.68 4.63
C ILE A 103 5.62 -16.15 4.61
N TYR A 104 6.38 -15.57 3.69
CA TYR A 104 6.48 -14.11 3.57
C TYR A 104 5.13 -13.43 3.28
N LEU A 105 4.28 -14.05 2.45
CA LEU A 105 2.94 -13.53 2.16
C LEU A 105 2.01 -13.61 3.37
N VAL A 106 2.11 -14.67 4.17
CA VAL A 106 1.37 -14.79 5.43
C VAL A 106 1.84 -13.72 6.42
N ILE A 107 3.15 -13.55 6.62
CA ILE A 107 3.71 -12.50 7.50
C ILE A 107 3.26 -11.11 7.01
N ARG A 108 3.35 -10.84 5.70
CA ARG A 108 2.86 -9.59 5.09
C ARG A 108 1.39 -9.36 5.40
N SER A 109 0.55 -10.39 5.28
CA SER A 109 -0.89 -10.30 5.53
C SER A 109 -1.17 -10.02 7.01
N LEU A 110 -0.46 -10.68 7.92
CA LEU A 110 -0.54 -10.42 9.37
C LEU A 110 -0.20 -8.97 9.71
N LEU A 111 0.92 -8.46 9.19
CA LEU A 111 1.32 -7.06 9.42
C LEU A 111 0.28 -6.07 8.89
N SER A 112 -0.27 -6.33 7.70
CA SER A 112 -1.31 -5.50 7.11
C SER A 112 -2.60 -5.48 7.95
N ILE A 113 -3.02 -6.63 8.46
CA ILE A 113 -4.20 -6.77 9.31
C ILE A 113 -4.00 -6.05 10.65
N LEU A 114 -2.84 -6.27 11.30
CA LEU A 114 -2.50 -5.59 12.55
C LEU A 114 -2.45 -4.07 12.37
N ALA A 115 -1.80 -3.59 11.31
CA ALA A 115 -1.78 -2.16 11.01
C ALA A 115 -3.19 -1.60 10.79
N CYS A 116 -4.03 -2.29 10.04
CA CYS A 116 -5.41 -1.89 9.77
C CYS A 116 -6.24 -1.88 11.05
N SER A 117 -6.15 -2.91 11.90
CA SER A 117 -6.89 -3.00 13.16
C SER A 117 -6.50 -1.88 14.13
N LEU A 118 -5.20 -1.62 14.32
CA LEU A 118 -4.72 -0.57 15.22
C LEU A 118 -5.13 0.82 14.72
N THR A 119 -5.00 1.09 13.41
CA THR A 119 -5.43 2.37 12.82
C THR A 119 -6.93 2.57 12.98
N THR A 120 -7.73 1.54 12.71
CA THR A 120 -9.20 1.60 12.79
C THR A 120 -9.65 1.77 14.25
N PHE A 121 -8.96 1.11 15.19
CA PHE A 121 -9.21 1.31 16.62
C PHE A 121 -8.91 2.74 17.05
N ALA A 122 -7.77 3.30 16.65
CA ALA A 122 -7.42 4.69 16.96
C ALA A 122 -8.43 5.70 16.38
N LEU A 123 -8.96 5.44 15.17
CA LEU A 123 -9.97 6.29 14.53
C LEU A 123 -11.30 6.38 15.31
N LYS A 124 -11.59 5.41 16.19
CA LYS A 124 -12.78 5.47 17.07
C LYS A 124 -12.64 6.59 18.12
N TYR A 125 -11.41 6.90 18.56
CA TYR A 125 -11.13 7.77 19.71
C TYR A 125 -10.35 9.04 19.36
N MET A 126 -9.72 9.08 18.19
CA MET A 126 -8.91 10.22 17.73
C MET A 126 -9.51 10.85 16.47
N SER A 127 -9.21 12.12 16.23
CA SER A 127 -9.57 12.77 14.97
C SER A 127 -8.86 12.09 13.78
N ILE A 128 -9.57 12.05 12.65
CA ILE A 128 -9.04 11.46 11.41
C ILE A 128 -7.70 12.10 11.02
N SER A 129 -7.63 13.43 11.12
CA SER A 129 -6.43 14.20 10.80
C SER A 129 -5.23 13.79 11.65
N ASN A 130 -5.42 13.60 12.97
CA ASN A 130 -4.34 13.20 13.88
C ASN A 130 -3.84 11.78 13.58
N VAL A 131 -4.76 10.84 13.37
CA VAL A 131 -4.40 9.45 13.04
C VAL A 131 -3.63 9.39 11.72
N PHE A 132 -4.13 10.03 10.67
CA PHE A 132 -3.48 9.99 9.37
C PHE A 132 -2.20 10.82 9.30
N ALA A 133 -2.05 11.90 10.07
CA ALA A 133 -0.79 12.64 10.16
C ALA A 133 0.36 11.74 10.64
N ILE A 134 0.10 10.88 11.63
CA ILE A 134 1.08 9.90 12.12
C ILE A 134 1.23 8.75 11.13
N PHE A 135 0.11 8.22 10.63
CA PHE A 135 0.12 7.07 9.74
C PHE A 135 0.92 7.34 8.45
N TYR A 136 0.81 8.53 7.86
CA TYR A 136 1.55 8.88 6.65
C TYR A 136 3.06 9.12 6.87
N LEU A 137 3.60 8.85 8.05
CA LEU A 137 5.04 8.70 8.25
C LEU A 137 5.58 7.36 7.69
N TYR A 138 4.69 6.36 7.38
CA TYR A 138 5.13 5.04 6.91
C TYR A 138 5.99 5.06 5.62
N PRO A 139 5.78 5.96 4.63
CA PRO A 139 6.68 6.00 3.48
C PRO A 139 8.13 6.33 3.88
N GLY A 140 8.31 7.14 4.94
CA GLY A 140 9.62 7.40 5.51
C GLY A 140 10.27 6.15 6.07
N ILE A 141 9.50 5.34 6.80
CA ILE A 141 9.95 4.04 7.32
C ILE A 141 10.33 3.11 6.16
N VAL A 142 9.53 3.08 5.08
CA VAL A 142 9.84 2.27 3.89
C VAL A 142 11.16 2.71 3.24
N VAL A 143 11.39 4.01 3.10
CA VAL A 143 12.66 4.55 2.54
C VAL A 143 13.84 4.10 3.39
N LEU A 144 13.77 4.24 4.71
CA LEU A 144 14.82 3.81 5.62
C LEU A 144 15.04 2.29 5.55
N LEU A 145 13.98 1.50 5.68
CA LEU A 145 14.08 0.04 5.66
C LEU A 145 14.54 -0.50 4.29
N SER A 146 14.17 0.15 3.18
CA SER A 146 14.62 -0.25 1.84
C SER A 146 16.14 -0.15 1.68
N ASN A 147 16.73 0.87 2.29
CA ASN A 147 18.17 1.03 2.28
C ASN A 147 18.87 -0.06 3.12
N PHE A 148 18.36 -0.36 4.32
CA PHE A 148 18.97 -1.34 5.22
C PHE A 148 18.69 -2.80 4.84
N ILE A 149 17.46 -3.15 4.45
CA ILE A 149 17.04 -4.54 4.23
C ILE A 149 17.22 -4.95 2.77
N LEU A 150 16.86 -4.07 1.83
CA LEU A 150 16.88 -4.39 0.40
C LEU A 150 18.17 -3.92 -0.29
N ASN A 151 19.06 -3.20 0.43
CA ASN A 151 20.25 -2.55 -0.13
C ASN A 151 19.91 -1.69 -1.38
N GLU A 152 18.69 -1.11 -1.42
CA GLU A 152 18.29 -0.19 -2.48
C GLU A 152 18.91 1.18 -2.19
N LYS A 153 19.70 1.71 -3.14
CA LYS A 153 20.30 3.03 -2.98
C LYS A 153 19.24 4.12 -3.04
N VAL A 154 19.09 4.83 -1.94
CA VAL A 154 18.25 6.02 -1.82
C VAL A 154 19.15 7.24 -2.07
N GLY A 155 18.80 8.07 -3.04
CA GLY A 155 19.56 9.29 -3.34
C GLY A 155 19.26 10.38 -2.31
N ASN A 156 20.21 11.33 -2.15
CA ASN A 156 19.99 12.49 -1.28
C ASN A 156 18.73 13.27 -1.67
N PHE A 157 18.42 13.33 -2.95
CA PHE A 157 17.20 13.98 -3.45
C PHE A 157 15.93 13.25 -3.00
N ASP A 158 15.94 11.91 -2.93
CA ASP A 158 14.79 11.14 -2.43
C ASP A 158 14.48 11.47 -0.96
N TYR A 159 15.52 11.72 -0.13
CA TYR A 159 15.34 12.17 1.27
C TYR A 159 14.75 13.59 1.35
N ILE A 160 15.17 14.50 0.48
CA ILE A 160 14.60 15.86 0.40
C ILE A 160 13.12 15.77 0.01
N CYS A 161 12.80 14.98 -1.02
CA CYS A 161 11.41 14.75 -1.44
C CYS A 161 10.56 14.14 -0.30
N LEU A 162 11.12 13.19 0.45
CA LEU A 162 10.44 12.59 1.59
C LEU A 162 10.10 13.63 2.66
N ILE A 163 11.07 14.43 3.08
CA ILE A 163 10.87 15.48 4.10
C ILE A 163 9.82 16.49 3.61
N ALA A 164 9.91 16.93 2.37
CA ALA A 164 8.93 17.86 1.79
C ALA A 164 7.52 17.26 1.74
N CYS A 165 7.37 15.97 1.41
CA CYS A 165 6.09 15.27 1.42
C CYS A 165 5.53 15.13 2.85
N ILE A 166 6.38 14.86 3.85
CA ILE A 166 5.95 14.80 5.27
C ILE A 166 5.44 16.18 5.72
N ILE A 167 6.18 17.25 5.43
CA ILE A 167 5.76 18.62 5.76
C ILE A 167 4.44 18.94 5.04
N GLY A 168 4.33 18.61 3.76
CA GLY A 168 3.11 18.79 2.99
C GLY A 168 1.92 18.03 3.57
N ALA A 169 2.14 16.78 4.02
CA ALA A 169 1.12 15.97 4.68
C ALA A 169 0.62 16.62 5.98
N ILE A 170 1.53 17.11 6.82
CA ILE A 170 1.19 17.83 8.07
C ILE A 170 0.40 19.10 7.76
N CYS A 171 0.77 19.86 6.73
CA CYS A 171 0.05 21.06 6.32
C CYS A 171 -1.39 20.76 5.89
N VAL A 172 -1.63 19.68 5.10
CA VAL A 172 -2.97 19.31 4.63
C VAL A 172 -3.81 18.69 5.75
N LEU A 173 -3.24 17.83 6.56
CA LEU A 173 -3.98 17.11 7.61
C LEU A 173 -4.30 18.00 8.80
N ARG A 174 -3.46 19.00 9.08
CA ARG A 174 -3.61 19.95 10.22
C ARG A 174 -3.92 19.20 11.51
N PRO A 175 -3.00 18.35 12.01
CA PRO A 175 -3.23 17.68 13.30
C PRO A 175 -3.45 18.72 14.39
N ASN A 176 -4.49 18.54 15.22
CA ASN A 176 -4.74 19.44 16.33
C ASN A 176 -3.58 19.37 17.32
N ILE A 177 -3.07 20.53 17.73
CA ILE A 177 -1.92 20.66 18.65
C ILE A 177 -2.29 20.16 20.06
N ASP A 178 -3.57 20.08 20.40
CA ASP A 178 -4.10 19.49 21.66
C ASP A 178 -3.73 18.00 21.86
N PHE A 179 -2.91 17.49 20.94
CA PHE A 179 -2.33 16.14 20.97
C PHE A 179 -1.55 15.84 22.27
N PHE A 180 -1.02 16.88 22.93
CA PHE A 180 -0.21 16.78 24.14
C PHE A 180 -0.93 17.27 25.39
N GLU A 181 -2.12 17.84 25.29
CA GLU A 181 -2.86 18.34 26.44
C GLU A 181 -3.68 17.23 27.12
N GLY A 182 -3.05 16.59 28.10
CA GLY A 182 -3.72 16.25 29.36
C GLY A 182 -4.57 14.98 29.43
N ASN A 183 -4.67 14.11 28.43
CA ASN A 183 -5.42 12.86 28.62
C ASN A 183 -4.52 11.64 28.37
N ASN A 184 -4.20 10.87 29.43
CA ASN A 184 -3.32 9.69 29.37
C ASN A 184 -3.69 8.68 28.27
N ASN A 185 -4.96 8.65 27.87
CA ASN A 185 -5.45 7.75 26.82
C ASN A 185 -4.95 8.14 25.41
N TYR A 186 -4.73 9.44 25.14
CA TYR A 186 -4.22 9.88 23.83
C TYR A 186 -2.79 9.42 23.57
N GLY A 187 -1.96 9.36 24.60
CA GLY A 187 -0.58 8.84 24.49
C GLY A 187 -0.55 7.38 24.02
N ILE A 188 -1.40 6.53 24.60
CA ILE A 188 -1.52 5.10 24.22
C ILE A 188 -2.01 4.96 22.79
N LEU A 189 -3.03 5.73 22.40
CA LEU A 189 -3.56 5.71 21.03
C LEU A 189 -2.52 6.14 20.00
N THR A 190 -1.70 7.15 20.33
CA THR A 190 -0.57 7.57 19.49
C THR A 190 0.42 6.45 19.28
N ILE A 191 0.77 5.71 20.34
CA ILE A 191 1.66 4.54 20.25
C ILE A 191 1.04 3.49 19.32
N PHE A 192 -0.27 3.24 19.38
CA PHE A 192 -0.94 2.30 18.49
C PHE A 192 -0.84 2.72 17.03
N VAL A 193 -1.02 4.02 16.73
CA VAL A 193 -0.88 4.53 15.36
C VAL A 193 0.58 4.47 14.89
N LEU A 194 1.55 4.78 15.72
CA LEU A 194 2.98 4.64 15.40
C LEU A 194 3.34 3.18 15.13
N LEU A 195 2.82 2.25 15.91
CA LEU A 195 3.02 0.82 15.70
C LEU A 195 2.37 0.34 14.39
N SER A 196 1.18 0.83 14.09
CA SER A 196 0.51 0.55 12.81
C SER A 196 1.31 1.08 11.62
N THR A 197 1.90 2.27 11.76
CA THR A 197 2.78 2.91 10.77
C THR A 197 4.01 2.06 10.50
N PHE A 198 4.64 1.54 11.55
CA PHE A 198 5.78 0.63 11.44
C PHE A 198 5.39 -0.68 10.76
N PHE A 199 4.29 -1.33 11.17
CA PHE A 199 3.81 -2.55 10.53
C PHE A 199 3.50 -2.35 9.05
N LYS A 200 2.92 -1.20 8.69
CA LYS A 200 2.67 -0.84 7.28
C LYS A 200 3.97 -0.69 6.50
N GLY A 201 4.98 -0.07 7.07
CA GLY A 201 6.31 0.03 6.46
C GLY A 201 6.94 -1.34 6.21
N CYS A 202 6.91 -2.23 7.19
CA CYS A 202 7.41 -3.60 7.06
C CYS A 202 6.62 -4.41 6.01
N GLU A 203 5.30 -4.25 5.96
CA GLU A 203 4.44 -4.87 4.94
C GLU A 203 4.91 -4.52 3.52
N ASP A 204 5.17 -3.24 3.26
CA ASP A 204 5.57 -2.74 1.94
C ASP A 204 6.97 -3.25 1.54
N ILE A 205 7.89 -3.38 2.50
CA ILE A 205 9.23 -3.96 2.26
C ILE A 205 9.14 -5.44 1.88
N ILE A 206 8.32 -6.22 2.61
CA ILE A 206 8.10 -7.64 2.28
C ILE A 206 7.48 -7.76 0.88
N LEU A 207 6.50 -6.92 0.58
CA LEU A 207 5.85 -6.91 -0.73
C LEU A 207 6.84 -6.59 -1.85
N ARG A 208 7.77 -5.65 -1.63
CA ARG A 208 8.86 -5.36 -2.58
C ARG A 208 9.81 -6.54 -2.75
N TYR A 209 10.19 -7.19 -1.65
CA TYR A 209 11.10 -8.34 -1.69
C TYR A 209 10.56 -9.49 -2.53
N ILE A 210 9.23 -9.72 -2.48
CA ILE A 210 8.58 -10.83 -3.18
C ILE A 210 8.05 -10.40 -4.56
N GLY A 211 7.78 -9.12 -4.78
CA GLY A 211 6.88 -8.56 -5.78
C GLY A 211 7.02 -9.06 -7.21
N LYS A 212 8.25 -9.37 -7.70
CA LYS A 212 8.45 -9.93 -9.06
C LYS A 212 8.28 -11.45 -9.12
N LYS A 213 8.28 -12.13 -7.98
CA LYS A 213 8.35 -13.59 -7.90
C LYS A 213 6.98 -14.25 -7.81
N ILE A 214 5.92 -13.47 -7.60
CA ILE A 214 4.55 -13.96 -7.38
C ILE A 214 3.57 -13.24 -8.29
N HIS A 215 2.47 -13.92 -8.56
CA HIS A 215 1.37 -13.30 -9.30
C HIS A 215 0.59 -12.33 -8.39
N PHE A 216 0.32 -11.12 -8.87
CA PHE A 216 -0.30 -10.03 -8.08
C PHE A 216 -1.67 -10.38 -7.46
N LEU A 217 -2.43 -11.29 -8.08
CA LEU A 217 -3.74 -11.75 -7.57
C LEU A 217 -3.63 -12.58 -6.28
N ILE A 218 -2.47 -13.15 -5.98
CA ILE A 218 -2.28 -13.98 -4.78
C ILE A 218 -2.28 -13.11 -3.51
N ILE A 219 -1.83 -11.86 -3.64
CA ILE A 219 -1.69 -10.92 -2.52
C ILE A 219 -3.03 -10.71 -1.80
N PRO A 220 -4.12 -10.27 -2.48
CA PRO A 220 -5.41 -10.09 -1.81
C PRO A 220 -6.06 -11.42 -1.41
N VAL A 221 -5.78 -12.53 -2.10
CA VAL A 221 -6.29 -13.86 -1.73
C VAL A 221 -5.77 -14.28 -0.35
N LEU A 222 -4.46 -14.25 -0.14
CA LEU A 222 -3.88 -14.61 1.14
C LEU A 222 -4.21 -13.60 2.25
N TYR A 223 -4.27 -12.31 1.91
CA TYR A 223 -4.75 -11.30 2.85
C TYR A 223 -6.17 -11.60 3.33
N SER A 224 -7.09 -11.97 2.44
CA SER A 224 -8.46 -12.27 2.81
C SER A 224 -8.57 -13.59 3.59
N GLY A 225 -7.77 -14.61 3.26
CA GLY A 225 -7.74 -15.88 4.01
C GLY A 225 -7.25 -15.72 5.45
N VAL A 226 -6.11 -15.06 5.65
CA VAL A 226 -5.58 -14.76 6.99
C VAL A 226 -6.50 -13.78 7.72
N GLY A 227 -7.02 -12.77 6.99
CA GLY A 227 -7.94 -11.77 7.53
C GLY A 227 -9.25 -12.36 8.03
N PHE A 228 -9.78 -13.38 7.37
CA PHE A 228 -10.97 -14.08 7.82
C PHE A 228 -10.83 -14.61 9.26
N ILE A 229 -9.73 -15.31 9.53
CA ILE A 229 -9.47 -15.90 10.85
C ILE A 229 -9.33 -14.80 11.91
N ILE A 230 -8.54 -13.76 11.62
CA ILE A 230 -8.22 -12.71 12.60
C ILE A 230 -9.42 -11.80 12.84
N TYR A 231 -10.11 -11.35 11.79
CA TYR A 231 -11.26 -10.47 11.97
C TYR A 231 -12.45 -11.21 12.57
N LEU A 232 -12.62 -12.51 12.29
CA LEU A 232 -13.58 -13.34 12.98
C LEU A 232 -13.29 -13.38 14.50
N SER A 233 -12.03 -13.62 14.89
CA SER A 233 -11.66 -13.60 16.30
C SER A 233 -11.84 -12.22 16.94
N GLN A 234 -11.56 -11.13 16.23
CA GLN A 234 -11.82 -9.77 16.73
C GLN A 234 -13.31 -9.50 16.92
N VAL A 235 -14.16 -9.91 15.98
CA VAL A 235 -15.62 -9.79 16.14
C VAL A 235 -16.12 -10.59 17.35
N ILE A 236 -15.64 -11.82 17.55
CA ILE A 236 -16.04 -12.64 18.70
C ILE A 236 -15.59 -12.02 20.03
N LEU A 237 -14.37 -11.49 20.09
CA LEU A 237 -13.78 -10.94 21.33
C LEU A 237 -14.31 -9.55 21.67
N PHE A 238 -14.60 -8.71 20.67
CA PHE A 238 -14.97 -7.29 20.86
C PHE A 238 -16.39 -6.97 20.41
N ASN A 239 -17.24 -7.97 20.34
CA ASN A 239 -18.57 -7.93 19.75
C ASN A 239 -19.59 -7.03 20.51
N GLU A 240 -19.32 -6.65 21.75
CA GLU A 240 -20.25 -5.83 22.57
C GLU A 240 -21.70 -6.36 22.56
N GLY A 241 -21.92 -7.68 22.35
CA GLY A 241 -23.24 -8.32 22.33
C GLY A 241 -23.98 -8.23 20.97
N LYS A 242 -23.39 -7.68 19.90
CA LYS A 242 -24.10 -7.42 18.62
C LYS A 242 -24.22 -8.61 17.67
N GLY A 243 -23.69 -9.78 17.99
CA GLY A 243 -23.73 -10.95 17.09
C GLY A 243 -22.80 -10.84 15.87
N LEU A 244 -22.64 -11.94 15.14
CA LEU A 244 -21.76 -11.99 13.94
C LEU A 244 -22.37 -11.30 12.72
N ILE A 245 -23.69 -11.23 12.64
CA ILE A 245 -24.43 -10.67 11.51
C ILE A 245 -25.28 -9.52 12.03
N ILE A 246 -24.96 -8.33 11.56
CA ILE A 246 -25.76 -7.13 11.82
C ILE A 246 -26.83 -7.01 10.74
N GLN A 247 -28.07 -6.76 11.13
CA GLN A 247 -29.13 -6.48 10.18
C GLN A 247 -28.92 -5.10 9.56
N MET A 248 -28.75 -5.07 8.23
CA MET A 248 -28.48 -3.85 7.48
C MET A 248 -29.32 -3.79 6.21
N PRO A 249 -29.69 -2.56 5.76
CA PRO A 249 -30.34 -2.37 4.45
C PRO A 249 -29.48 -2.93 3.30
N LEU A 250 -30.14 -3.35 2.22
CA LEU A 250 -29.43 -3.85 1.02
C LEU A 250 -28.40 -2.86 0.49
N PHE A 251 -28.68 -1.57 0.60
CA PHE A 251 -27.78 -0.51 0.16
C PHE A 251 -26.42 -0.54 0.90
N ASP A 252 -26.41 -0.83 2.21
CA ASP A 252 -25.18 -0.92 3.00
C ASP A 252 -24.35 -2.15 2.59
N TRP A 253 -25.00 -3.27 2.25
CA TRP A 253 -24.32 -4.45 1.68
C TRP A 253 -23.69 -4.16 0.32
N ILE A 254 -24.32 -3.33 -0.53
CA ILE A 254 -23.75 -2.87 -1.80
C ILE A 254 -22.50 -2.04 -1.54
N ILE A 255 -22.51 -1.13 -0.56
CA ILE A 255 -21.35 -0.34 -0.20
C ILE A 255 -20.21 -1.26 0.27
N ILE A 256 -20.48 -2.24 1.13
CA ILE A 256 -19.46 -3.19 1.61
C ILE A 256 -18.90 -4.03 0.47
N PHE A 257 -19.73 -4.40 -0.50
CA PHE A 257 -19.27 -5.08 -1.72
C PHE A 257 -18.26 -4.23 -2.51
N PHE A 258 -18.55 -2.94 -2.72
CA PHE A 258 -17.61 -2.03 -3.39
C PHE A 258 -16.34 -1.82 -2.56
N ILE A 259 -16.44 -1.72 -1.24
CA ILE A 259 -15.29 -1.66 -0.32
C ILE A 259 -14.38 -2.89 -0.51
N ALA A 260 -14.96 -4.09 -0.61
CA ALA A 260 -14.21 -5.32 -0.84
C ALA A 260 -13.52 -5.34 -2.21
N LEU A 261 -14.23 -4.92 -3.28
CA LEU A 261 -13.70 -4.84 -4.63
C LEU A 261 -12.54 -3.84 -4.75
N LEU A 262 -12.70 -2.64 -4.18
CA LEU A 262 -11.66 -1.63 -4.13
C LEU A 262 -10.44 -2.13 -3.34
N SER A 263 -10.68 -2.82 -2.21
CA SER A 263 -9.61 -3.38 -1.38
C SER A 263 -8.78 -4.43 -2.15
N ALA A 264 -9.42 -5.33 -2.89
CA ALA A 264 -8.76 -6.31 -3.72
C ALA A 264 -7.95 -5.66 -4.85
N SER A 265 -8.55 -4.65 -5.49
CA SER A 265 -7.96 -3.97 -6.65
C SER A 265 -6.72 -3.16 -6.25
N TYR A 266 -6.79 -2.32 -5.20
CA TYR A 266 -5.64 -1.52 -4.80
C TYR A 266 -4.48 -2.40 -4.29
N GLN A 267 -4.74 -3.50 -3.59
CA GLN A 267 -3.70 -4.42 -3.14
C GLN A 267 -3.00 -5.11 -4.32
N SER A 268 -3.75 -5.50 -5.34
CA SER A 268 -3.22 -6.09 -6.57
C SER A 268 -2.32 -5.11 -7.32
N LEU A 269 -2.78 -3.86 -7.49
CA LEU A 269 -2.00 -2.79 -8.14
C LEU A 269 -0.75 -2.43 -7.34
N MET A 270 -0.84 -2.41 -6.01
CA MET A 270 0.30 -2.17 -5.14
C MET A 270 1.36 -3.28 -5.29
N GLY A 271 0.93 -4.54 -5.42
CA GLY A 271 1.83 -5.65 -5.73
C GLY A 271 2.56 -5.49 -7.07
N LEU A 272 1.85 -5.06 -8.10
CA LEU A 272 2.44 -4.73 -9.41
C LEU A 272 3.39 -3.54 -9.33
N ALA A 273 3.06 -2.52 -8.55
CA ALA A 273 3.89 -1.34 -8.36
C ALA A 273 5.23 -1.70 -7.71
N PHE A 274 5.22 -2.35 -6.57
CA PHE A 274 6.42 -2.79 -5.87
C PHE A 274 7.22 -3.85 -6.63
N GLY A 275 6.57 -4.64 -7.49
CA GLY A 275 7.23 -5.54 -8.42
C GLY A 275 8.06 -4.82 -9.49
N ASN A 276 7.67 -3.62 -9.89
CA ASN A 276 8.28 -2.88 -11.01
C ASN A 276 9.08 -1.63 -10.60
N GLU A 277 8.99 -1.18 -9.34
CA GLU A 277 9.66 0.02 -8.84
C GLU A 277 10.33 -0.20 -7.49
N ASN A 278 11.37 0.59 -7.18
CA ASN A 278 12.05 0.58 -5.88
C ASN A 278 11.09 0.95 -4.75
N ALA A 279 11.26 0.30 -3.57
CA ALA A 279 10.36 0.47 -2.45
C ALA A 279 10.23 1.94 -2.00
N GLY A 280 11.36 2.63 -1.85
CA GLY A 280 11.38 4.04 -1.43
C GLY A 280 10.60 4.94 -2.39
N ARG A 281 10.83 4.83 -3.71
CA ARG A 281 10.12 5.67 -4.70
C ARG A 281 8.66 5.33 -4.84
N ALA A 282 8.32 4.03 -4.86
CA ALA A 282 6.94 3.60 -4.90
C ALA A 282 6.17 4.11 -3.68
N SER A 283 6.77 4.03 -2.48
CA SER A 283 6.11 4.48 -1.25
C SER A 283 5.88 5.99 -1.20
N MET A 284 6.76 6.81 -1.79
CA MET A 284 6.55 8.26 -1.86
C MET A 284 5.28 8.63 -2.65
N VAL A 285 4.93 7.87 -3.69
CA VAL A 285 3.70 8.08 -4.45
C VAL A 285 2.45 7.91 -3.58
N ASN A 286 2.54 7.18 -2.46
CA ASN A 286 1.42 7.03 -1.54
C ASN A 286 0.96 8.37 -0.92
N TYR A 287 1.80 9.40 -0.90
CA TYR A 287 1.36 10.73 -0.47
C TYR A 287 0.27 11.33 -1.37
N PHE A 288 0.13 10.89 -2.63
CA PHE A 288 -1.01 11.27 -3.48
C PHE A 288 -2.36 10.86 -2.89
N GLN A 289 -2.39 9.83 -2.05
CA GLN A 289 -3.60 9.43 -1.34
C GLN A 289 -4.15 10.58 -0.48
N ILE A 290 -3.28 11.40 0.13
CA ILE A 290 -3.68 12.56 0.91
C ILE A 290 -4.43 13.57 0.04
N LEU A 291 -3.95 13.79 -1.20
CA LEU A 291 -4.59 14.71 -2.14
C LEU A 291 -5.98 14.22 -2.55
N PHE A 292 -6.13 12.93 -2.82
CA PHE A 292 -7.44 12.36 -3.16
C PHE A 292 -8.42 12.40 -1.99
N THR A 293 -7.96 12.08 -0.76
CA THR A 293 -8.83 12.18 0.42
C THR A 293 -9.19 13.63 0.75
N PHE A 294 -8.25 14.56 0.58
CA PHE A 294 -8.51 15.99 0.75
C PHE A 294 -9.54 16.51 -0.28
N ALA A 295 -9.41 16.12 -1.55
CA ALA A 295 -10.41 16.47 -2.55
C ALA A 295 -11.81 15.95 -2.16
N ALA A 296 -11.88 14.70 -1.67
CA ALA A 296 -13.15 14.16 -1.18
C ALA A 296 -13.68 14.91 0.06
N ASP A 297 -12.82 15.32 0.97
CA ASP A 297 -13.21 16.11 2.14
C ASP A 297 -13.84 17.46 1.72
N ILE A 298 -13.33 18.09 0.65
CA ILE A 298 -13.92 19.33 0.11
C ILE A 298 -15.26 19.04 -0.58
N PHE A 299 -15.28 18.11 -1.55
CA PHE A 299 -16.43 17.91 -2.42
C PHE A 299 -17.59 17.15 -1.77
N ILE A 300 -17.28 16.21 -0.84
CA ILE A 300 -18.27 15.35 -0.21
C ILE A 300 -18.63 15.84 1.19
N PHE A 301 -17.64 16.28 1.98
CA PHE A 301 -17.82 16.68 3.37
C PHE A 301 -17.81 18.19 3.60
N ASN A 302 -17.80 19.01 2.52
CA ASN A 302 -17.82 20.47 2.55
C ASN A 302 -16.77 21.10 3.51
N ARG A 303 -15.57 20.50 3.56
CA ARG A 303 -14.48 21.00 4.41
C ARG A 303 -14.02 22.38 3.93
N GLN A 304 -13.93 23.34 4.85
CA GLN A 304 -13.35 24.65 4.57
C GLN A 304 -11.83 24.54 4.37
N THR A 305 -11.35 25.13 3.29
CA THR A 305 -9.93 25.14 2.92
C THR A 305 -9.24 26.38 3.47
N VAL A 306 -7.96 26.28 3.81
CA VAL A 306 -7.08 27.41 4.15
C VAL A 306 -5.83 27.39 3.28
N ILE A 307 -5.10 28.52 3.25
CA ILE A 307 -3.86 28.67 2.47
C ILE A 307 -2.85 27.55 2.75
N LEU A 308 -2.79 27.07 3.98
CA LEU A 308 -1.88 25.99 4.39
C LEU A 308 -2.14 24.68 3.64
N ASP A 309 -3.40 24.37 3.31
CA ASP A 309 -3.77 23.18 2.53
C ASP A 309 -3.17 23.25 1.12
N TYR A 310 -3.25 24.40 0.47
CA TYR A 310 -2.70 24.61 -0.87
C TYR A 310 -1.17 24.52 -0.90
N ILE A 311 -0.49 25.04 0.13
CA ILE A 311 0.96 24.91 0.29
C ILE A 311 1.32 23.42 0.44
N GLY A 312 0.60 22.67 1.29
CA GLY A 312 0.82 21.25 1.48
C GLY A 312 0.63 20.43 0.20
N ILE A 313 -0.42 20.73 -0.57
CA ILE A 313 -0.69 20.10 -1.87
C ILE A 313 0.47 20.36 -2.84
N LEU A 314 0.91 21.61 -2.94
CA LEU A 314 2.00 22.00 -3.84
C LEU A 314 3.31 21.28 -3.48
N LEU A 315 3.61 21.15 -2.19
CA LEU A 315 4.77 20.37 -1.74
C LEU A 315 4.67 18.90 -2.14
N ILE A 316 3.55 18.23 -1.83
CA ILE A 316 3.35 16.81 -2.14
C ILE A 316 3.42 16.59 -3.66
N PHE A 317 2.65 17.36 -4.45
CA PHE A 317 2.60 17.20 -5.89
C PHE A 317 3.93 17.56 -6.55
N GLY A 318 4.49 18.73 -6.21
CA GLY A 318 5.73 19.23 -6.81
C GLY A 318 6.90 18.28 -6.63
N PHE A 319 7.14 17.82 -5.41
CA PHE A 319 8.27 16.92 -5.13
C PHE A 319 8.08 15.51 -5.67
N ASN A 320 6.87 14.95 -5.66
CA ASN A 320 6.60 13.68 -6.31
C ASN A 320 6.76 13.76 -7.84
N PHE A 321 6.29 14.84 -8.46
CA PHE A 321 6.43 15.06 -9.90
C PHE A 321 7.90 15.22 -10.30
N THR A 322 8.66 16.03 -9.57
CA THR A 322 10.09 16.22 -9.84
C THR A 322 10.89 14.92 -9.67
N ASN A 323 10.57 14.10 -8.65
CA ASN A 323 11.20 12.79 -8.47
C ASN A 323 10.92 11.86 -9.67
N GLY A 324 9.68 11.88 -10.17
CA GLY A 324 9.31 11.16 -11.40
C GLY A 324 10.11 11.63 -12.63
N CYS A 325 10.20 12.94 -12.84
CA CYS A 325 10.95 13.54 -13.97
C CYS A 325 12.46 13.22 -13.91
N ILE A 326 13.06 13.31 -12.73
CA ILE A 326 14.48 13.00 -12.54
C ILE A 326 14.76 11.53 -12.88
N LYS A 327 13.89 10.61 -12.49
CA LYS A 327 14.02 9.21 -12.84
C LYS A 327 14.08 9.00 -14.36
N VAL A 328 13.21 9.67 -15.10
CA VAL A 328 13.20 9.60 -16.57
C VAL A 328 14.48 10.14 -17.16
N TYR A 329 14.91 11.30 -16.69
CA TYR A 329 16.12 11.93 -17.16
C TYR A 329 17.35 11.01 -16.99
N TYR A 330 17.54 10.40 -15.82
CA TYR A 330 18.66 9.47 -15.60
C TYR A 330 18.55 8.21 -16.47
N ARG A 331 17.34 7.68 -16.62
CA ARG A 331 17.12 6.47 -17.42
C ARG A 331 17.27 6.72 -18.91
N SER A 332 16.85 7.88 -19.44
CA SER A 332 17.02 8.27 -20.84
C SER A 332 18.49 8.46 -21.24
N ARG A 333 19.35 8.83 -20.27
CA ARG A 333 20.80 8.94 -20.48
C ARG A 333 21.57 7.64 -20.27
N GLY A 334 20.90 6.51 -20.06
CA GLY A 334 21.57 5.22 -19.80
C GLY A 334 22.39 5.19 -18.49
N ILE A 335 22.21 6.21 -17.62
CA ILE A 335 22.87 6.25 -16.32
C ILE A 335 22.07 5.31 -15.39
N VAL A 336 22.30 4.01 -15.55
CA VAL A 336 21.88 3.02 -14.57
C VAL A 336 22.66 3.32 -13.29
N TYR A 337 21.98 3.54 -12.16
CA TYR A 337 22.64 3.50 -10.86
C TYR A 337 23.30 2.13 -10.71
N LYS A 338 24.59 2.05 -11.09
CA LYS A 338 25.39 0.84 -10.99
C LYS A 338 25.33 0.39 -9.52
N LYS A 339 24.80 -0.79 -9.30
CA LYS A 339 25.07 -1.59 -8.12
C LYS A 339 26.59 -1.60 -7.97
N LYS A 340 27.13 -1.00 -6.91
CA LYS A 340 28.52 -1.25 -6.56
C LYS A 340 28.55 -2.73 -6.20
N GLU A 341 29.00 -3.58 -7.11
CA GLU A 341 29.46 -4.89 -6.75
C GLU A 341 30.53 -4.66 -5.69
N SER A 342 30.30 -5.20 -4.52
CA SER A 342 31.28 -5.29 -3.48
C SER A 342 32.45 -6.07 -4.06
N GLU A 343 33.51 -5.38 -4.41
CA GLU A 343 34.83 -6.00 -4.37
C GLU A 343 35.06 -6.41 -2.90
N ASN A 344 34.89 -7.71 -2.66
CA ASN A 344 35.66 -8.55 -1.77
C ASN A 344 35.23 -10.00 -1.99
#